data_f4fbbf10e948586b44b7a7d069d8399e
#
_entry.id   f4fbbf10e948586b44b7a7d069d8399e
#
_cell.length_a   1.000
_cell.length_b   1.000
_cell.length_c   1.000
_cell.angle_alpha   90.00
_cell.angle_beta   90.00
_cell.angle_gamma   90.00
#
_symmetry.space_group_name_H-M   'P 1'
#
loop_
_entity.id
_entity.type
_entity.pdbx_description
1 polymer ?
#
loop_
_entity_poly.entity_id
_entity_poly.type
_entity_poly.pdbx_seq_one_letter_code
_entity_poly.pdbx_strand_id
1 'polypeptide(L)'
;MRVLITGHKGFIGSNVYLDWQEQLGSVNVDGIDRPDDVSSFSGGDYDLVVHLAAYANIRDSLENPQLFYENNVVKAKPLFDWCQETNTRLLYASSSAVEEDYWENPYAMTKWVNEMMAPKNSVGMRFTTVYGPDSR
;
A
#
# COMPACT_ATOMS: atom_id res chain seq x y z
N MET A 1 -7.26 8.41 17.46
CA MET A 1 -6.58 8.28 16.15
C MET A 1 -7.41 7.37 15.27
N ARG A 2 -7.71 7.82 14.08
CA ARG A 2 -8.47 7.03 13.10
C ARG A 2 -7.58 6.65 11.92
N VAL A 3 -7.58 5.36 11.57
CA VAL A 3 -6.62 4.76 10.63
C VAL A 3 -7.35 4.07 9.48
N LEU A 4 -6.86 4.27 8.26
CA LEU A 4 -7.25 3.48 7.10
C LEU A 4 -6.10 2.53 6.72
N ILE A 5 -6.40 1.24 6.54
CA ILE A 5 -5.44 0.25 6.06
C ILE A 5 -5.93 -0.33 4.73
N THR A 6 -5.18 -0.13 3.65
CA THR A 6 -5.48 -0.80 2.37
C THR A 6 -4.69 -2.09 2.27
N GLY A 7 -5.29 -3.13 1.68
CA GLY A 7 -4.69 -4.48 1.65
C GLY A 7 -4.80 -5.22 2.99
N HIS A 8 -5.79 -4.89 3.80
CA HIS A 8 -5.96 -5.41 5.16
C HIS A 8 -6.30 -6.91 5.24
N LYS A 9 -6.64 -7.56 4.13
CA LYS A 9 -6.84 -9.02 4.04
C LYS A 9 -5.60 -9.78 3.55
N GLY A 10 -4.54 -9.06 3.15
CA GLY A 10 -3.27 -9.64 2.76
C GLY A 10 -2.45 -10.11 3.96
N PHE A 11 -1.32 -10.77 3.70
CA PHE A 11 -0.46 -11.33 4.75
C PHE A 11 0.00 -10.27 5.77
N ILE A 12 0.64 -9.19 5.32
CA ILE A 12 1.10 -8.12 6.22
C ILE A 12 -0.11 -7.36 6.77
N GLY A 13 -1.04 -6.99 5.89
CA GLY A 13 -2.18 -6.15 6.25
C GLY A 13 -3.11 -6.74 7.29
N SER A 14 -3.35 -8.06 7.27
CA SER A 14 -4.22 -8.71 8.24
C SER A 14 -3.63 -8.69 9.65
N ASN A 15 -2.33 -8.90 9.76
CA ASN A 15 -1.63 -8.82 11.05
C ASN A 15 -1.69 -7.40 11.63
N VAL A 16 -1.38 -6.39 10.82
CA VAL A 16 -1.45 -4.98 11.25
C VAL A 16 -2.88 -4.58 11.59
N TYR A 17 -3.85 -4.99 10.77
CA TYR A 17 -5.26 -4.63 10.95
C TYR A 17 -5.83 -5.17 12.26
N LEU A 18 -5.59 -6.45 12.57
CA LEU A 18 -6.07 -7.08 13.79
C LEU A 18 -5.40 -6.50 15.05
N ASP A 19 -4.08 -6.33 15.02
CA ASP A 19 -3.33 -5.75 16.13
C ASP A 19 -3.81 -4.32 16.45
N TRP A 20 -4.01 -3.50 15.43
CA TRP A 20 -4.45 -2.12 15.65
C TRP A 20 -5.93 -2.00 16.02
N GLN A 21 -6.80 -2.92 15.58
CA GLN A 21 -8.16 -2.99 16.07
C GLN A 21 -8.21 -3.31 17.57
N GLU A 22 -7.31 -4.17 18.05
CA GLU A 22 -7.17 -4.48 19.46
C GLU A 22 -6.66 -3.25 20.26
N GLN A 23 -5.66 -2.55 19.75
CA GLN A 23 -5.04 -1.42 20.44
C GLN A 23 -5.88 -0.13 20.41
N LEU A 24 -6.51 0.18 19.28
CA LEU A 24 -7.22 1.46 19.04
C LEU A 24 -8.74 1.35 19.14
N GLY A 25 -9.27 0.13 19.20
CA GLY A 25 -10.68 -0.15 19.04
C GLY A 25 -11.12 -0.27 17.56
N SER A 26 -11.97 -1.24 17.27
CA SER A 26 -12.40 -1.58 15.89
C SER A 26 -13.09 -0.43 15.15
N VAL A 27 -13.72 0.51 15.86
CA VAL A 27 -14.37 1.69 15.26
C VAL A 27 -13.39 2.73 14.72
N ASN A 28 -12.11 2.61 15.06
CA ASN A 28 -11.06 3.54 14.66
C ASN A 28 -10.16 3.00 13.55
N VAL A 29 -10.38 1.78 13.08
CA VAL A 29 -9.55 1.14 12.05
C VAL A 29 -10.43 0.64 10.92
N ASP A 30 -10.37 1.31 9.79
CA ASP A 30 -11.07 0.94 8.57
C ASP A 30 -10.14 0.20 7.60
N GLY A 31 -10.70 -0.64 6.74
CA GLY A 31 -9.95 -1.40 5.75
C GLY A 31 -10.54 -1.34 4.34
N ILE A 32 -9.68 -1.26 3.33
CA ILE A 32 -10.05 -1.44 1.91
C ILE A 32 -9.28 -2.64 1.36
N ASP A 33 -10.01 -3.61 0.79
CA ASP A 33 -9.45 -4.78 0.10
C ASP A 33 -10.52 -5.43 -0.78
N ARG A 34 -10.12 -6.39 -1.59
CA ARG A 34 -11.03 -7.11 -2.50
C ARG A 34 -12.32 -7.58 -1.79
N PRO A 35 -13.49 -7.47 -2.44
CA PRO A 35 -13.71 -7.14 -3.86
C PRO A 35 -13.52 -5.67 -4.21
N ASP A 36 -13.50 -4.76 -3.24
CA ASP A 36 -13.18 -3.36 -3.47
C ASP A 36 -11.67 -3.17 -3.68
N ASP A 37 -11.29 -2.13 -4.38
CA ASP A 37 -9.88 -1.75 -4.52
C ASP A 37 -9.65 -0.30 -4.06
N VAL A 38 -8.39 0.14 -4.10
CA VAL A 38 -8.00 1.46 -3.62
C VAL A 38 -8.71 2.59 -4.38
N SER A 39 -9.14 2.37 -5.62
CA SER A 39 -9.89 3.36 -6.39
C SER A 39 -11.31 3.62 -5.84
N SER A 40 -11.83 2.75 -4.96
CA SER A 40 -13.08 2.97 -4.24
C SER A 40 -12.96 4.01 -3.11
N PHE A 41 -11.74 4.42 -2.75
CA PHE A 41 -11.51 5.41 -1.72
C PHE A 41 -12.07 6.79 -2.13
N SER A 42 -12.92 7.34 -1.30
CA SER A 42 -13.61 8.62 -1.55
C SER A 42 -13.30 9.70 -0.50
N GLY A 43 -12.26 9.50 0.29
CA GLY A 43 -11.90 10.39 1.41
C GLY A 43 -12.43 9.90 2.74
N GLY A 44 -12.21 10.68 3.78
CA GLY A 44 -12.63 10.37 5.14
C GLY A 44 -11.94 11.26 6.16
N ASP A 45 -12.18 10.98 7.43
CA ASP A 45 -11.54 11.66 8.56
C ASP A 45 -10.48 10.71 9.15
N TYR A 46 -9.32 10.66 8.51
CA TYR A 46 -8.22 9.79 8.90
C TYR A 46 -7.00 10.60 9.33
N ASP A 47 -6.42 10.21 10.45
CA ASP A 47 -5.13 10.73 10.94
C ASP A 47 -3.93 10.04 10.26
N LEU A 48 -4.13 8.78 9.85
CA LEU A 48 -3.11 7.93 9.27
C LEU A 48 -3.70 7.00 8.20
N VAL A 49 -2.99 6.88 7.09
CA VAL A 49 -3.22 5.87 6.07
C VAL A 49 -2.04 4.90 6.01
N VAL A 50 -2.32 3.59 6.01
CA VAL A 50 -1.33 2.54 5.79
C VAL A 50 -1.67 1.84 4.48
N HIS A 51 -0.90 2.10 3.44
CA HIS A 51 -1.15 1.57 2.11
C HIS A 51 -0.29 0.34 1.83
N LEU A 52 -0.91 -0.85 1.93
CA LEU A 52 -0.27 -2.14 1.68
C LEU A 52 -0.85 -2.86 0.46
N ALA A 53 -1.96 -2.37 -0.10
CA ALA A 53 -2.62 -2.96 -1.26
C ALA A 53 -1.75 -2.85 -2.50
N ALA A 54 -1.30 -3.98 -3.02
CA ALA A 54 -0.52 -4.04 -4.26
C ALA A 54 -0.52 -5.47 -4.83
N TYR A 55 -0.26 -5.59 -6.13
CA TYR A 55 0.24 -6.82 -6.72
C TYR A 55 1.75 -6.90 -6.49
N ALA A 56 2.24 -8.01 -5.93
CA ALA A 56 3.61 -8.12 -5.42
C ALA A 56 4.44 -9.25 -6.05
N ASN A 57 3.87 -10.08 -6.93
CA ASN A 57 4.58 -11.18 -7.55
C ASN A 57 5.43 -10.68 -8.73
N ILE A 58 6.75 -10.77 -8.62
CA ILE A 58 7.69 -10.31 -9.65
C ILE A 58 7.49 -11.06 -10.96
N ARG A 59 7.32 -12.39 -10.93
CA ARG A 59 7.13 -13.21 -12.13
C ARG A 59 5.86 -12.81 -12.88
N ASP A 60 4.75 -12.66 -12.17
CA ASP A 60 3.48 -12.22 -12.76
C ASP A 60 3.60 -10.80 -13.34
N SER A 61 4.43 -9.95 -12.78
CA SER A 61 4.65 -8.60 -13.29
C SER A 61 5.35 -8.58 -14.65
N LEU A 62 6.23 -9.55 -14.92
CA LEU A 62 6.89 -9.70 -16.21
C LEU A 62 5.90 -10.14 -17.31
N GLU A 63 4.92 -10.98 -16.93
CA GLU A 63 3.88 -11.44 -17.85
C GLU A 63 2.77 -10.40 -18.08
N ASN A 64 2.46 -9.60 -17.05
CA ASN A 64 1.35 -8.65 -17.02
C ASN A 64 1.78 -7.26 -16.53
N PRO A 65 2.75 -6.57 -17.14
CA PRO A 65 3.30 -5.31 -16.63
C PRO A 65 2.26 -4.20 -16.54
N GLN A 66 1.35 -4.11 -17.51
CA GLN A 66 0.29 -3.11 -17.52
C GLN A 66 -0.69 -3.27 -16.36
N LEU A 67 -1.05 -4.50 -16.01
CA LEU A 67 -1.92 -4.80 -14.88
C LEU A 67 -1.30 -4.33 -13.55
N PHE A 68 0.01 -4.55 -13.38
CA PHE A 68 0.75 -4.08 -12.20
C PHE A 68 0.81 -2.57 -12.12
N TYR A 69 1.10 -1.90 -13.24
CA TYR A 69 1.09 -0.44 -13.30
C TYR A 69 -0.28 0.13 -12.97
N GLU A 70 -1.34 -0.38 -13.59
CA GLU A 70 -2.72 0.05 -13.33
C GLU A 70 -3.09 -0.10 -11.86
N ASN A 71 -2.86 -1.28 -11.27
CA ASN A 71 -3.23 -1.54 -9.89
C ASN A 71 -2.35 -0.79 -8.87
N ASN A 72 -1.03 -0.81 -9.05
CA ASN A 72 -0.09 -0.30 -8.05
C ASN A 72 0.15 1.21 -8.16
N VAL A 73 -0.08 1.80 -9.31
CA VAL A 73 0.19 3.22 -9.56
C VAL A 73 -1.09 4.00 -9.84
N VAL A 74 -1.80 3.66 -10.92
CA VAL A 74 -2.96 4.46 -11.36
C VAL A 74 -4.06 4.48 -10.32
N LYS A 75 -4.45 3.32 -9.79
CA LYS A 75 -5.50 3.21 -8.76
C LYS A 75 -5.06 3.74 -7.39
N ALA A 76 -3.77 3.71 -7.08
CA ALA A 76 -3.25 4.23 -5.82
C ALA A 76 -3.10 5.77 -5.82
N LYS A 77 -2.92 6.37 -6.98
CA LYS A 77 -2.65 7.81 -7.09
C LYS A 77 -3.69 8.71 -6.41
N PRO A 78 -5.01 8.52 -6.55
CA PRO A 78 -6.00 9.35 -5.85
C PRO A 78 -5.84 9.33 -4.32
N LEU A 79 -5.49 8.19 -3.74
CA LEU A 79 -5.21 8.07 -2.30
C LEU A 79 -3.98 8.89 -1.89
N PHE A 80 -2.91 8.83 -2.67
CA PHE A 80 -1.68 9.59 -2.44
C PHE A 80 -1.93 11.09 -2.57
N ASP A 81 -2.67 11.51 -3.60
CA ASP A 81 -3.06 12.91 -3.82
C ASP A 81 -3.90 13.43 -2.64
N TRP A 82 -4.88 12.65 -2.19
CA TRP A 82 -5.70 13.00 -1.04
C TRP A 82 -4.85 13.19 0.25
N CYS A 83 -3.91 12.27 0.49
CA CYS A 83 -2.99 12.41 1.63
C CYS A 83 -2.13 13.70 1.54
N GLN A 84 -1.71 14.06 0.32
CA GLN A 84 -0.96 15.31 0.10
C GLN A 84 -1.84 16.54 0.35
N GLU A 85 -3.07 16.56 -0.16
CA GLU A 85 -4.01 17.68 -0.05
C GLU A 85 -4.47 17.92 1.38
N THR A 86 -4.72 16.85 2.13
CA THR A 86 -5.17 16.91 3.53
C THR A 86 -4.03 16.95 4.54
N ASN A 87 -2.78 16.78 4.10
CA ASN A 87 -1.61 16.57 4.94
C ASN A 87 -1.73 15.37 5.88
N THR A 88 -2.55 14.39 5.51
CA THR A 88 -2.69 13.14 6.27
C THR A 88 -1.41 12.31 6.16
N ARG A 89 -0.97 11.75 7.29
CA ARG A 89 0.21 10.87 7.33
C ARG A 89 -0.01 9.61 6.50
N LEU A 90 0.92 9.30 5.59
CA LEU A 90 0.91 8.09 4.80
C LEU A 90 2.13 7.20 5.11
N LEU A 91 1.86 5.96 5.51
CA LEU A 91 2.86 4.88 5.49
C LEU A 91 2.53 3.98 4.30
N TYR A 92 3.49 3.69 3.44
CA TYR A 92 3.24 2.84 2.28
C TYR A 92 4.31 1.78 2.06
N ALA A 93 3.88 0.64 1.57
CA ALA A 93 4.78 -0.46 1.23
C ALA A 93 5.52 -0.17 -0.08
N SER A 94 6.82 0.06 0.03
CA SER A 94 7.76 -0.03 -1.08
C SER A 94 8.46 -1.40 -1.06
N SER A 95 9.59 -1.54 -1.71
CA SER A 95 10.33 -2.79 -1.82
C SER A 95 11.82 -2.53 -1.89
N SER A 96 12.62 -3.40 -1.29
CA SER A 96 14.09 -3.39 -1.49
C SER A 96 14.50 -3.58 -2.97
N ALA A 97 13.63 -4.16 -3.79
CA ALA A 97 13.85 -4.28 -5.23
C ALA A 97 14.02 -2.92 -5.96
N VAL A 98 13.61 -1.82 -5.32
CA VAL A 98 13.84 -0.46 -5.84
C VAL A 98 15.32 -0.05 -5.78
N GLU A 99 16.11 -0.66 -4.92
CA GLU A 99 17.55 -0.36 -4.75
C GLU A 99 18.43 -1.00 -5.82
N GLU A 100 17.89 -1.96 -6.56
CA GLU A 100 18.56 -2.66 -7.66
C GLU A 100 18.12 -2.08 -9.01
N ASP A 101 18.22 -2.87 -10.05
CA ASP A 101 17.83 -2.48 -11.41
C ASP A 101 16.31 -2.46 -11.59
N TYR A 102 15.63 -1.52 -10.92
CA TYR A 102 14.16 -1.43 -10.87
C TYR A 102 13.50 -1.36 -12.25
N TRP A 103 14.22 -0.86 -13.28
CA TRP A 103 13.71 -0.78 -14.66
C TRP A 103 13.59 -2.15 -15.35
N GLU A 104 14.25 -3.19 -14.86
CA GLU A 104 14.18 -4.54 -15.42
C GLU A 104 12.97 -5.33 -14.89
N ASN A 105 12.32 -4.81 -13.88
CA ASN A 105 11.26 -5.50 -13.13
C ASN A 105 10.04 -4.59 -12.98
N PRO A 106 8.93 -4.87 -13.70
CA PRO A 106 7.74 -4.03 -13.64
C PRO A 106 7.17 -3.83 -12.24
N TYR A 107 7.24 -4.83 -11.36
CA TYR A 107 6.85 -4.69 -9.96
C TYR A 107 7.73 -3.63 -9.25
N ALA A 108 9.05 -3.75 -9.33
CA ALA A 108 9.97 -2.79 -8.73
C ALA A 108 9.77 -1.38 -9.31
N MET A 109 9.53 -1.28 -10.63
CA MET A 109 9.21 -0.01 -11.27
C MET A 109 7.96 0.63 -10.68
N THR A 110 6.89 -0.12 -10.42
CA THR A 110 5.68 0.43 -9.79
C THR A 110 5.94 0.94 -8.38
N LYS A 111 6.80 0.27 -7.62
CA LYS A 111 7.20 0.72 -6.28
C LYS A 111 8.08 1.97 -6.33
N TRP A 112 8.99 2.05 -7.27
CA TRP A 112 9.77 3.28 -7.52
C TRP A 112 8.86 4.46 -7.88
N VAL A 113 7.85 4.27 -8.74
CA VAL A 113 6.87 5.32 -9.07
C VAL A 113 6.08 5.73 -7.83
N ASN A 114 5.67 4.79 -6.96
CA ASN A 114 5.03 5.13 -5.70
C ASN A 114 5.91 6.04 -4.84
N GLU A 115 7.21 5.78 -4.74
CA GLU A 115 8.15 6.64 -4.02
C GLU A 115 8.24 8.05 -4.65
N MET A 116 8.23 8.14 -5.99
CA MET A 116 8.27 9.42 -6.70
C MET A 116 7.01 10.27 -6.52
N MET A 117 5.84 9.64 -6.37
CA MET A 117 4.57 10.35 -6.18
C MET A 117 4.17 10.49 -4.70
N ALA A 118 5.00 10.00 -3.78
CA ALA A 118 4.69 10.00 -2.36
C ALA A 118 4.53 11.43 -1.79
N PRO A 119 3.49 11.69 -0.97
CA PRO A 119 3.30 12.98 -0.34
C PRO A 119 4.43 13.32 0.64
N LYS A 120 4.59 14.61 0.94
CA LYS A 120 5.63 15.09 1.87
C LYS A 120 5.52 14.46 3.26
N ASN A 121 4.28 14.30 3.76
CA ASN A 121 4.02 13.69 5.06
C ASN A 121 3.88 12.17 4.92
N SER A 122 4.92 11.50 4.43
CA SER A 122 4.89 10.05 4.22
C SER A 122 6.19 9.35 4.59
N VAL A 123 6.10 8.03 4.77
CA VAL A 123 7.23 7.11 4.90
C VAL A 123 7.01 5.92 3.99
N GLY A 124 7.93 5.69 3.06
CA GLY A 124 8.00 4.48 2.26
C GLY A 124 8.82 3.42 2.99
N MET A 125 8.24 2.25 3.14
CA MET A 125 8.89 1.10 3.79
C MET A 125 9.37 0.12 2.72
N ARG A 126 10.68 0.06 2.48
CA ARG A 126 11.30 -0.87 1.53
C ARG A 126 11.42 -2.25 2.16
N PHE A 127 10.35 -3.00 2.12
CA PHE A 127 10.35 -4.35 2.64
C PHE A 127 11.32 -5.25 1.86
N THR A 128 12.06 -6.07 2.61
CA THR A 128 12.73 -7.28 2.12
C THR A 128 11.76 -8.45 2.21
N THR A 129 12.26 -9.69 2.29
CA THR A 129 11.38 -10.85 2.53
C THR A 129 10.73 -10.76 3.91
N VAL A 130 9.42 -10.66 3.93
CA VAL A 130 8.62 -10.71 5.16
C VAL A 130 8.19 -12.15 5.41
N TYR A 131 8.37 -12.64 6.62
CA TYR A 131 8.05 -14.02 7.01
C TYR A 131 7.22 -14.05 8.29
N GLY A 132 6.54 -15.16 8.52
CA GLY A 132 5.72 -15.36 9.71
C GLY A 132 4.58 -16.34 9.44
N PRO A 133 3.66 -16.54 10.40
CA PRO A 133 2.45 -17.32 10.18
C PRO A 133 1.66 -16.78 8.99
N ASP A 134 1.15 -17.67 8.13
CA ASP A 134 0.39 -17.37 6.92
C ASP A 134 1.19 -16.62 5.81
N SER A 135 2.52 -16.58 5.90
CA SER A 135 3.36 -16.10 4.79
C SER A 135 3.23 -17.03 3.57
N ARG A 136 3.24 -16.42 2.38
CA ARG A 136 3.13 -17.13 1.09
C ARG A 136 4.48 -17.29 0.43
#